data_4cb9031b7c7a5ca807b954e0f898995e
#
_entry.id   4cb9031b7c7a5ca807b954e0f898995e
#
_cell.length_a   1.000
_cell.length_b   1.000
_cell.length_c   1.000
_cell.angle_alpha   90.00
_cell.angle_beta   90.00
_cell.angle_gamma   90.00
#
_symmetry.space_group_name_H-M   'P 1'
#
loop_
_entity.id
_entity.type
_entity.pdbx_description
1 polymer ?
#
loop_
_entity_poly.entity_id
_entity_poly.type
_entity_poly.pdbx_seq_one_letter_code
_entity_poly.pdbx_strand_id
1 'polypeptide(L)'
;MAVALILIASCATPPPSPSKQPEPTSAYPLPSREKTTKADGQENRLDTEVVFWNQQIARERGWLFALTELEALDAGLISTKTDTFIRSQLLWLKGDIDESNLLLGSISADTREDLDTILAERQRRLWESGQPIDAAKVALDRLTAQEQGAGDVTSSTIFDLLSQATEQRLASELRRTEPNSDWHAWLSLNRAYRQGRPAVLNWLSDNPQMRLRSLALPSGLQTWLESEPPSRIAVLLPLSGRLKAAGQNALDGIVEGVFAHYRDRSLRPELITVDTEAAGTAMAAYVQALELGADFVIGPLTKERVAELASADQLPIPVLALNRTLAAGASSHRAGHQWQMLSMSLAPEDEAEQLAHMAWSQGLRNPLLIAPESAWGSRMKDAFAASWNALGGKLRETAYTSPDETDSTTIARSLATLGSEARIKEVERAFEAPVDTQARRREDVDSVILLSPTAQMAREVRPLLRFHYAGKLPVFAPSSVFQSDEGITNRDLNGIQFVLPPSAIRTTTTDSTLLHALGVDAAALVDHFDQASTTRGTLIFGETGDLSIDSQGNVRRRLKSVVFAQGRARSI
;
A
#
# COMPACT_ATOMS: atom_id res chain seq x y z
N MET A 1 -21.94 78.14 -48.58
CA MET A 1 -22.47 76.90 -47.97
C MET A 1 -21.65 76.60 -46.73
N ALA A 2 -22.22 76.93 -45.58
CA ALA A 2 -21.58 76.73 -44.27
C ALA A 2 -21.94 75.34 -43.71
N VAL A 3 -20.95 74.62 -43.32
CA VAL A 3 -21.12 73.32 -42.57
C VAL A 3 -20.82 73.60 -41.10
N ALA A 4 -21.85 73.51 -40.27
CA ALA A 4 -21.80 73.67 -38.83
C ALA A 4 -21.23 72.44 -38.16
N LEU A 5 -20.12 72.60 -37.41
CA LEU A 5 -19.61 71.54 -36.52
C LEU A 5 -20.33 71.63 -35.18
N ILE A 6 -21.08 70.59 -34.83
CA ILE A 6 -21.67 70.44 -33.50
C ILE A 6 -20.69 69.70 -32.60
N LEU A 7 -20.13 70.40 -31.62
CA LEU A 7 -19.35 69.82 -30.51
C LEU A 7 -20.34 69.28 -29.47
N ILE A 8 -20.39 67.93 -29.33
CA ILE A 8 -21.06 67.28 -28.22
C ILE A 8 -20.09 67.13 -27.07
N ALA A 9 -20.26 67.92 -26.02
CA ALA A 9 -19.57 67.75 -24.76
C ALA A 9 -20.10 66.51 -24.02
N SER A 10 -19.31 65.45 -23.99
CA SER A 10 -19.60 64.25 -23.19
C SER A 10 -19.12 64.52 -21.76
N CYS A 11 -20.07 64.62 -20.82
CA CYS A 11 -19.79 64.57 -19.39
C CYS A 11 -19.34 63.15 -19.03
N ALA A 12 -18.04 62.90 -18.85
CA ALA A 12 -17.53 61.67 -18.30
C ALA A 12 -17.78 61.65 -16.78
N THR A 13 -18.69 60.80 -16.36
CA THR A 13 -18.81 60.41 -14.95
C THR A 13 -17.57 59.65 -14.54
N PRO A 14 -16.96 59.89 -13.36
CA PRO A 14 -15.84 59.13 -12.89
C PRO A 14 -16.23 57.67 -12.68
N PRO A 15 -15.33 56.70 -12.94
CA PRO A 15 -15.61 55.29 -12.71
C PRO A 15 -15.94 55.06 -11.23
N PRO A 16 -16.87 54.16 -10.89
CA PRO A 16 -17.15 53.81 -9.50
C PRO A 16 -15.86 53.21 -8.87
N SER A 17 -15.58 53.65 -7.65
CA SER A 17 -14.52 53.12 -6.83
C SER A 17 -14.67 51.57 -6.80
N PRO A 18 -13.54 50.81 -6.89
CA PRO A 18 -13.63 49.36 -6.82
C PRO A 18 -14.31 48.99 -5.50
N SER A 19 -15.44 48.33 -5.62
CA SER A 19 -16.11 47.71 -4.49
C SER A 19 -15.10 46.76 -3.85
N LYS A 20 -14.86 46.88 -2.55
CA LYS A 20 -14.12 45.87 -1.79
C LYS A 20 -14.71 44.51 -2.16
N GLN A 21 -13.94 43.70 -2.87
CA GLN A 21 -14.27 42.30 -3.01
C GLN A 21 -14.43 41.74 -1.58
N PRO A 22 -15.49 40.97 -1.29
CA PRO A 22 -15.57 40.28 -0.02
C PRO A 22 -14.29 39.44 0.12
N GLU A 23 -13.62 39.55 1.25
CA GLU A 23 -12.53 38.67 1.61
C GLU A 23 -13.01 37.24 1.40
N PRO A 24 -12.21 36.37 0.77
CA PRO A 24 -12.60 34.99 0.58
C PRO A 24 -12.79 34.36 1.96
N THR A 25 -14.02 34.20 2.38
CA THR A 25 -14.36 33.39 3.55
C THR A 25 -13.79 32.00 3.27
N SER A 26 -12.86 31.56 4.10
CA SER A 26 -12.28 30.21 3.98
C SER A 26 -13.39 29.21 3.83
N ALA A 27 -13.33 28.35 2.80
CA ALA A 27 -14.28 27.27 2.61
C ALA A 27 -14.20 26.22 3.75
N TYR A 28 -13.24 26.36 4.63
CA TYR A 28 -12.95 25.49 5.77
C TYR A 28 -12.97 26.32 7.07
N PRO A 29 -14.15 26.55 7.65
CA PRO A 29 -14.25 27.31 8.90
C PRO A 29 -13.44 26.61 9.99
N LEU A 30 -12.62 27.37 10.71
CA LEU A 30 -11.98 26.90 11.93
C LEU A 30 -13.02 26.32 12.88
N PRO A 31 -12.67 25.26 13.64
CA PRO A 31 -13.52 24.77 14.72
C PRO A 31 -13.93 25.93 15.63
N SER A 32 -15.24 26.04 15.94
CA SER A 32 -15.81 27.16 16.72
C SER A 32 -15.16 27.19 18.09
N ARG A 33 -14.26 28.13 18.32
CA ARG A 33 -13.80 28.44 19.66
C ARG A 33 -14.72 29.48 20.28
N GLU A 34 -15.48 29.09 21.29
CA GLU A 34 -15.91 30.07 22.28
C GLU A 34 -14.65 30.72 22.85
N LYS A 35 -14.63 32.07 22.91
CA LYS A 35 -13.55 32.84 23.52
C LYS A 35 -13.50 32.48 25.00
N THR A 36 -12.91 31.34 25.34
CA THR A 36 -12.59 31.01 26.71
C THR A 36 -11.45 31.91 27.17
N THR A 37 -11.77 32.74 28.13
CA THR A 37 -10.82 33.53 28.92
C THR A 37 -9.60 32.67 29.27
N LYS A 38 -8.40 33.20 28.96
CA LYS A 38 -7.09 32.63 29.27
C LYS A 38 -7.06 31.97 30.63
N ALA A 39 -7.01 30.65 30.68
CA ALA A 39 -6.59 29.91 31.86
C ALA A 39 -5.13 29.52 31.64
N ASP A 40 -4.25 29.93 32.55
CA ASP A 40 -2.79 29.85 32.54
C ASP A 40 -2.13 28.49 32.29
N GLY A 41 -2.86 27.47 31.87
CA GLY A 41 -2.34 26.12 31.60
C GLY A 41 -2.61 25.57 30.18
N GLN A 42 -3.39 26.26 29.35
CA GLN A 42 -3.76 25.77 27.98
C GLN A 42 -2.87 26.28 26.84
N GLU A 43 -2.00 27.26 27.11
CA GLU A 43 -1.18 27.89 26.05
C GLU A 43 -0.13 26.98 25.41
N ASN A 44 0.21 25.85 26.01
CA ASN A 44 1.33 25.00 25.56
C ASN A 44 0.96 23.57 25.15
N ARG A 45 -0.33 23.29 24.95
CA ARG A 45 -0.82 21.95 24.55
C ARG A 45 -0.99 21.86 23.03
N LEU A 46 -0.82 20.65 22.48
CA LEU A 46 -1.18 20.36 21.10
C LEU A 46 -2.70 20.45 20.90
N ASP A 47 -3.12 21.27 19.95
CA ASP A 47 -4.52 21.42 19.59
C ASP A 47 -4.88 20.42 18.47
N THR A 48 -5.41 19.28 18.88
CA THR A 48 -5.74 18.19 17.96
C THR A 48 -6.87 18.53 16.98
N GLU A 49 -7.77 19.47 17.35
CA GLU A 49 -8.83 19.92 16.43
C GLU A 49 -8.28 20.75 15.29
N VAL A 50 -7.34 21.66 15.60
CA VAL A 50 -6.66 22.47 14.57
C VAL A 50 -5.76 21.60 13.70
N VAL A 51 -5.07 20.63 14.29
CA VAL A 51 -4.28 19.64 13.52
C VAL A 51 -5.18 18.88 12.54
N PHE A 52 -6.31 18.37 13.00
CA PHE A 52 -7.27 17.65 12.16
C PHE A 52 -7.84 18.54 11.05
N TRP A 53 -8.22 19.79 11.39
CA TRP A 53 -8.68 20.77 10.40
C TRP A 53 -7.67 20.99 9.26
N ASN A 54 -6.40 21.21 9.61
CA ASN A 54 -5.35 21.41 8.61
C ASN A 54 -5.07 20.15 7.77
N GLN A 55 -5.11 18.96 8.39
CA GLN A 55 -5.00 17.69 7.69
C GLN A 55 -6.12 17.47 6.67
N GLN A 56 -7.36 17.85 6.97
CA GLN A 56 -8.47 17.78 6.03
C GLN A 56 -8.20 18.66 4.80
N ILE A 57 -7.76 19.90 5.01
CA ILE A 57 -7.40 20.81 3.92
C ILE A 57 -6.25 20.24 3.08
N ALA A 58 -5.22 19.69 3.73
CA ALA A 58 -4.09 19.09 3.02
C ALA A 58 -4.52 17.89 2.15
N ARG A 59 -5.45 17.06 2.62
CA ARG A 59 -6.01 15.93 1.85
C ARG A 59 -6.79 16.41 0.62
N GLU A 60 -7.63 17.43 0.77
CA GLU A 60 -8.51 17.89 -0.30
C GLU A 60 -7.83 18.83 -1.30
N ARG A 61 -7.00 19.76 -0.80
CA ARG A 61 -6.41 20.84 -1.59
C ARG A 61 -4.90 20.77 -1.75
N GLY A 62 -4.25 19.89 -1.00
CA GLY A 62 -2.79 19.70 -0.99
C GLY A 62 -2.07 20.55 0.05
N TRP A 63 -0.81 20.17 0.32
CA TRP A 63 0.01 20.73 1.39
C TRP A 63 0.23 22.25 1.26
N LEU A 64 0.40 22.76 0.04
CA LEU A 64 0.66 24.19 -0.19
C LEU A 64 -0.54 25.05 0.19
N PHE A 65 -1.76 24.60 -0.16
CA PHE A 65 -2.97 25.31 0.23
C PHE A 65 -3.20 25.24 1.75
N ALA A 66 -2.96 24.09 2.37
CA ALA A 66 -3.05 23.94 3.82
C ALA A 66 -2.03 24.82 4.56
N LEU A 67 -0.84 25.03 3.99
CA LEU A 67 0.16 25.96 4.52
C LEU A 67 -0.34 27.40 4.43
N THR A 68 -0.92 27.80 3.30
CA THR A 68 -1.47 29.15 3.13
C THR A 68 -2.59 29.44 4.13
N GLU A 69 -3.49 28.48 4.38
CA GLU A 69 -4.56 28.61 5.37
C GLU A 69 -3.99 28.68 6.81
N LEU A 70 -2.93 27.92 7.10
CA LEU A 70 -2.23 28.00 8.39
C LEU A 70 -1.59 29.38 8.61
N GLU A 71 -0.96 29.93 7.59
CA GLU A 71 -0.31 31.27 7.63
C GLU A 71 -1.30 32.43 7.67
N ALA A 72 -2.54 32.19 7.22
CA ALA A 72 -3.63 33.17 7.30
C ALA A 72 -4.27 33.25 8.71
N LEU A 73 -3.91 32.34 9.63
CA LEU A 73 -4.40 32.40 11.01
C LEU A 73 -3.75 33.56 11.75
N ASP A 74 -4.54 34.28 12.55
CA ASP A 74 -4.02 35.34 13.42
C ASP A 74 -2.98 34.80 14.40
N ALA A 75 -1.88 35.54 14.58
CA ALA A 75 -0.84 35.21 15.56
C ALA A 75 -1.44 35.16 16.96
N GLY A 76 -1.36 33.99 17.60
CA GLY A 76 -1.91 33.72 18.95
C GLY A 76 -3.20 32.92 18.99
N LEU A 77 -3.80 32.57 17.84
CA LEU A 77 -4.93 31.63 17.80
C LEU A 77 -4.51 30.18 18.08
N ILE A 78 -3.27 29.83 17.73
CA ILE A 78 -2.70 28.50 17.93
C ILE A 78 -1.39 28.60 18.71
N SER A 79 -1.06 27.55 19.47
CA SER A 79 0.23 27.47 20.16
C SER A 79 1.38 27.27 19.18
N THR A 80 2.57 27.76 19.52
CA THR A 80 3.79 27.50 18.73
C THR A 80 4.03 26.01 18.53
N LYS A 81 3.66 25.18 19.51
CA LYS A 81 3.75 23.72 19.45
C LYS A 81 2.84 23.16 18.36
N THR A 82 1.58 23.58 18.30
CA THR A 82 0.62 23.17 17.26
C THR A 82 1.07 23.61 15.88
N ASP A 83 1.52 24.85 15.73
CA ASP A 83 2.06 25.36 14.45
C ASP A 83 3.26 24.51 13.99
N THR A 84 4.23 24.26 14.89
CA THR A 84 5.42 23.45 14.56
C THR A 84 5.03 22.03 14.17
N PHE A 85 4.07 21.42 14.86
CA PHE A 85 3.59 20.07 14.56
C PHE A 85 2.94 20.02 13.17
N ILE A 86 2.03 20.95 12.84
CA ILE A 86 1.39 21.06 11.54
C ILE A 86 2.42 21.29 10.43
N ARG A 87 3.35 22.23 10.60
CA ARG A 87 4.43 22.49 9.62
C ARG A 87 5.27 21.25 9.38
N SER A 88 5.56 20.47 10.43
CA SER A 88 6.28 19.22 10.27
C SER A 88 5.50 18.22 9.40
N GLN A 89 4.17 18.16 9.52
CA GLN A 89 3.31 17.30 8.67
C GLN A 89 3.26 17.80 7.23
N LEU A 90 3.16 19.11 7.01
CA LEU A 90 3.15 19.71 5.68
C LEU A 90 4.47 19.51 4.93
N LEU A 91 5.61 19.60 5.63
CA LEU A 91 6.93 19.28 5.07
C LEU A 91 7.05 17.79 4.68
N TRP A 92 6.48 16.90 5.50
CA TRP A 92 6.38 15.48 5.14
C TRP A 92 5.62 15.27 3.84
N LEU A 93 4.44 15.90 3.71
CA LEU A 93 3.63 15.85 2.50
C LEU A 93 4.31 16.51 1.29
N LYS A 94 5.14 17.53 1.51
CA LYS A 94 5.96 18.15 0.48
C LYS A 94 7.11 17.25 0.00
N GLY A 95 7.60 16.35 0.86
CA GLY A 95 8.74 15.47 0.59
C GLY A 95 10.05 15.90 1.24
N ASP A 96 10.05 16.96 2.02
CA ASP A 96 11.21 17.45 2.77
C ASP A 96 11.37 16.67 4.07
N ILE A 97 11.74 15.38 3.94
CA ILE A 97 11.71 14.39 5.03
C ILE A 97 12.61 14.76 6.20
N ASP A 98 13.84 15.21 5.92
CA ASP A 98 14.83 15.53 6.95
C ASP A 98 14.39 16.72 7.80
N GLU A 99 13.95 17.82 7.16
CA GLU A 99 13.46 19.00 7.85
C GLU A 99 12.18 18.70 8.64
N SER A 100 11.28 17.93 8.05
CA SER A 100 10.06 17.44 8.68
C SER A 100 10.36 16.69 9.98
N ASN A 101 11.31 15.76 9.97
CA ASN A 101 11.70 14.97 11.15
C ASN A 101 12.43 15.81 12.20
N LEU A 102 13.24 16.78 11.76
CA LEU A 102 13.90 17.74 12.65
C LEU A 102 12.87 18.55 13.42
N LEU A 103 11.87 19.11 12.73
CA LEU A 103 10.79 19.87 13.37
C LEU A 103 9.99 19.02 14.36
N LEU A 104 9.59 17.78 13.95
CA LEU A 104 8.86 16.89 14.86
C LEU A 104 9.68 16.56 16.10
N GLY A 105 10.99 16.36 15.95
CA GLY A 105 11.90 16.08 17.08
C GLY A 105 12.16 17.27 18.00
N SER A 106 11.88 18.50 17.58
CA SER A 106 12.05 19.71 18.39
C SER A 106 10.87 19.98 19.34
N ILE A 107 9.75 19.27 19.17
CA ILE A 107 8.54 19.48 19.94
C ILE A 107 8.67 18.80 21.31
N SER A 108 8.54 19.58 22.39
CA SER A 108 8.46 19.03 23.75
C SER A 108 7.06 18.49 24.05
N ALA A 109 6.98 17.36 24.72
CA ALA A 109 5.72 16.83 25.24
C ALA A 109 5.52 17.29 26.68
N ASP A 110 4.55 18.14 26.93
CA ASP A 110 4.25 18.63 28.27
C ASP A 110 3.15 17.79 28.96
N THR A 111 2.35 17.10 28.14
CA THR A 111 1.29 16.19 28.60
C THR A 111 1.49 14.80 28.00
N ARG A 112 0.85 13.78 28.61
CA ARG A 112 0.82 12.43 28.03
C ARG A 112 0.12 12.39 26.68
N GLU A 113 -0.91 13.18 26.47
CA GLU A 113 -1.64 13.27 25.21
C GLU A 113 -0.79 13.90 24.11
N ASP A 114 -0.02 14.97 24.43
CA ASP A 114 0.97 15.51 23.51
C ASP A 114 2.01 14.45 23.11
N LEU A 115 2.54 13.72 24.12
CA LEU A 115 3.52 12.66 23.87
C LEU A 115 2.96 11.58 22.95
N ASP A 116 1.75 11.09 23.22
CA ASP A 116 1.12 10.07 22.39
C ASP A 116 0.88 10.56 20.96
N THR A 117 0.41 11.80 20.78
CA THR A 117 0.21 12.42 19.47
C THR A 117 1.52 12.52 18.66
N ILE A 118 2.61 12.97 19.29
CA ILE A 118 3.94 13.08 18.67
C ILE A 118 4.47 11.69 18.31
N LEU A 119 4.36 10.73 19.23
CA LEU A 119 4.81 9.35 18.98
C LEU A 119 3.96 8.65 17.92
N ALA A 120 2.64 8.90 17.86
CA ALA A 120 1.76 8.40 16.81
C ALA A 120 2.20 8.88 15.42
N GLU A 121 2.49 10.17 15.30
CA GLU A 121 3.02 10.75 14.05
C GLU A 121 4.38 10.16 13.68
N ARG A 122 5.28 10.00 14.66
CA ARG A 122 6.59 9.37 14.45
C ARG A 122 6.47 7.92 14.00
N GLN A 123 5.58 7.15 14.65
CA GLN A 123 5.28 5.76 14.28
C GLN A 123 4.79 5.67 12.84
N ARG A 124 3.83 6.54 12.44
CA ARG A 124 3.30 6.61 11.09
C ARG A 124 4.40 6.87 10.05
N ARG A 125 5.29 7.86 10.30
CA ARG A 125 6.39 8.21 9.39
C ARG A 125 7.40 7.07 9.23
N LEU A 126 7.77 6.42 10.33
CA LEU A 126 8.67 5.26 10.29
C LEU A 126 8.05 4.12 9.48
N TRP A 127 6.76 3.90 9.65
CA TRP A 127 6.01 2.94 8.85
C TRP A 127 6.01 3.30 7.36
N GLU A 128 5.63 4.53 7.00
CA GLU A 128 5.62 5.01 5.62
C GLU A 128 7.01 5.02 4.97
N SER A 129 8.06 5.18 5.78
CA SER A 129 9.47 5.10 5.33
C SER A 129 10.01 3.66 5.24
N GLY A 130 9.17 2.63 5.42
CA GLY A 130 9.59 1.23 5.34
C GLY A 130 10.51 0.79 6.46
N GLN A 131 10.38 1.39 7.66
CA GLN A 131 11.12 1.08 8.88
C GLN A 131 10.22 0.42 9.94
N PRO A 132 9.70 -0.80 9.70
CA PRO A 132 8.68 -1.40 10.54
C PRO A 132 9.19 -1.77 11.94
N ILE A 133 10.47 -2.09 12.11
CA ILE A 133 11.08 -2.39 13.42
C ILE A 133 11.09 -1.15 14.30
N ASP A 134 11.51 0.00 13.75
CA ASP A 134 11.55 1.25 14.49
C ASP A 134 10.14 1.75 14.80
N ALA A 135 9.20 1.58 13.86
CA ALA A 135 7.78 1.87 14.09
C ALA A 135 7.18 1.00 15.21
N ALA A 136 7.53 -0.30 15.25
CA ALA A 136 7.08 -1.22 16.30
C ALA A 136 7.67 -0.85 17.67
N LYS A 137 8.92 -0.35 17.71
CA LYS A 137 9.55 0.11 18.95
C LYS A 137 8.83 1.34 19.52
N VAL A 138 8.50 2.31 18.65
CA VAL A 138 7.69 3.47 19.07
C VAL A 138 6.29 3.03 19.52
N ALA A 139 5.69 2.03 18.86
CA ALA A 139 4.40 1.48 19.30
C ALA A 139 4.50 0.82 20.69
N LEU A 140 5.60 0.14 21.01
CA LEU A 140 5.85 -0.41 22.33
C LEU A 140 6.00 0.70 23.39
N ASP A 141 6.71 1.78 23.08
CA ASP A 141 6.84 2.95 23.97
C ASP A 141 5.47 3.58 24.24
N ARG A 142 4.62 3.72 23.20
CA ARG A 142 3.24 4.20 23.33
C ARG A 142 2.40 3.27 24.21
N LEU A 143 2.45 1.95 23.96
CA LEU A 143 1.70 0.97 24.73
C LEU A 143 2.09 0.98 26.22
N THR A 144 3.38 1.13 26.53
CA THR A 144 3.87 1.20 27.91
C THR A 144 3.51 2.52 28.60
N ALA A 145 3.34 3.62 27.85
CA ALA A 145 2.93 4.91 28.36
C ALA A 145 1.40 5.03 28.56
N GLN A 146 0.61 4.17 27.93
CA GLN A 146 -0.86 4.17 28.06
C GLN A 146 -1.29 3.61 29.43
N GLU A 147 -2.25 4.26 30.07
CA GLU A 147 -2.96 3.66 31.20
C GLU A 147 -3.86 2.54 30.69
N GLN A 148 -3.96 1.44 31.43
CA GLN A 148 -4.65 0.20 31.05
C GLN A 148 -5.91 0.43 30.19
N GLY A 149 -5.81 0.20 28.87
CA GLY A 149 -6.95 0.14 27.96
C GLY A 149 -7.41 1.47 27.34
N ALA A 150 -6.75 2.60 27.56
CA ALA A 150 -7.22 3.92 27.11
C ALA A 150 -6.63 4.42 25.78
N GLY A 151 -5.77 3.65 25.10
CA GLY A 151 -5.09 4.07 23.86
C GLY A 151 -5.48 3.25 22.63
N ASP A 152 -5.07 3.74 21.47
CA ASP A 152 -5.28 3.10 20.15
C ASP A 152 -4.22 2.03 19.81
N VAL A 153 -3.13 1.95 20.56
CA VAL A 153 -2.06 0.96 20.39
C VAL A 153 -2.35 -0.29 21.19
N THR A 154 -2.26 -1.42 20.52
CA THR A 154 -2.44 -2.76 21.09
C THR A 154 -1.22 -3.64 20.87
N SER A 155 -1.15 -4.77 21.57
CA SER A 155 -0.17 -5.83 21.29
C SER A 155 -0.21 -6.29 19.83
N SER A 156 -1.39 -6.32 19.21
CA SER A 156 -1.55 -6.62 17.78
C SER A 156 -0.82 -5.60 16.90
N THR A 157 -0.88 -4.29 17.23
CA THR A 157 -0.17 -3.25 16.47
C THR A 157 1.34 -3.50 16.42
N ILE A 158 1.95 -3.84 17.56
CA ILE A 158 3.40 -4.13 17.65
C ILE A 158 3.71 -5.37 16.83
N PHE A 159 2.93 -6.42 16.99
CA PHE A 159 3.13 -7.69 16.31
C PHE A 159 3.02 -7.55 14.79
N ASP A 160 2.01 -6.82 14.32
CA ASP A 160 1.76 -6.58 12.89
C ASP A 160 2.88 -5.75 12.25
N LEU A 161 3.38 -4.72 12.94
CA LEU A 161 4.52 -3.94 12.47
C LEU A 161 5.78 -4.81 12.36
N LEU A 162 6.08 -5.63 13.38
CA LEU A 162 7.23 -6.55 13.35
C LEU A 162 7.10 -7.59 12.26
N SER A 163 5.89 -8.07 11.98
CA SER A 163 5.61 -9.05 10.93
C SER A 163 6.00 -8.56 9.55
N GLN A 164 6.07 -7.25 9.36
CA GLN A 164 6.47 -6.63 8.10
C GLN A 164 7.99 -6.49 7.92
N ALA A 165 8.76 -6.70 8.97
CA ALA A 165 10.22 -6.67 8.88
C ALA A 165 10.75 -7.90 8.10
N THR A 166 11.87 -7.75 7.40
CA THR A 166 12.55 -8.90 6.81
C THR A 166 13.17 -9.78 7.91
N GLU A 167 13.27 -11.09 7.66
CA GLU A 167 13.93 -12.01 8.61
C GLU A 167 15.35 -11.56 8.97
N GLN A 168 16.10 -11.06 7.99
CA GLN A 168 17.46 -10.58 8.22
C GLN A 168 17.50 -9.38 9.17
N ARG A 169 16.60 -8.40 9.01
CA ARG A 169 16.51 -7.23 9.91
C ARG A 169 16.05 -7.65 11.30
N LEU A 170 15.03 -8.52 11.39
CA LEU A 170 14.52 -9.04 12.65
C LEU A 170 15.61 -9.78 13.43
N ALA A 171 16.32 -10.70 12.76
CA ALA A 171 17.42 -11.45 13.37
C ALA A 171 18.60 -10.55 13.77
N SER A 172 18.88 -9.48 13.02
CA SER A 172 19.92 -8.51 13.37
C SER A 172 19.56 -7.72 14.62
N GLU A 173 18.31 -7.27 14.72
CA GLU A 173 17.83 -6.53 15.89
C GLU A 173 17.78 -7.43 17.13
N LEU A 174 17.33 -8.67 16.99
CA LEU A 174 17.30 -9.65 18.08
C LEU A 174 18.69 -9.87 18.69
N ARG A 175 19.76 -9.93 17.87
CA ARG A 175 21.14 -10.08 18.37
C ARG A 175 21.66 -8.87 19.14
N ARG A 176 21.08 -7.67 18.94
CA ARG A 176 21.49 -6.42 19.59
C ARG A 176 20.70 -6.11 20.85
N THR A 177 19.63 -6.86 21.09
CA THR A 177 18.67 -6.59 22.15
C THR A 177 18.97 -7.46 23.37
N GLU A 178 18.80 -6.89 24.55
CA GLU A 178 18.98 -7.61 25.82
C GLU A 178 17.98 -8.78 25.94
N PRO A 179 18.44 -10.02 26.22
CA PRO A 179 17.62 -11.23 26.19
C PRO A 179 16.38 -11.20 27.09
N ASN A 180 16.37 -10.42 28.17
CA ASN A 180 15.27 -10.37 29.15
C ASN A 180 14.39 -9.11 29.01
N SER A 181 14.58 -8.34 27.94
CA SER A 181 13.75 -7.14 27.69
C SER A 181 12.42 -7.52 27.02
N ASP A 182 11.40 -6.68 27.26
CA ASP A 182 10.10 -6.84 26.58
C ASP A 182 10.28 -6.75 25.05
N TRP A 183 11.20 -5.91 24.60
CA TRP A 183 11.52 -5.80 23.18
C TRP A 183 12.07 -7.11 22.58
N HIS A 184 13.00 -7.78 23.29
CA HIS A 184 13.50 -9.09 22.88
C HIS A 184 12.38 -10.13 22.80
N ALA A 185 11.48 -10.11 23.74
CA ALA A 185 10.34 -11.02 23.76
C ALA A 185 9.41 -10.82 22.55
N TRP A 186 9.11 -9.58 22.16
CA TRP A 186 8.34 -9.27 20.97
C TRP A 186 9.04 -9.75 19.68
N LEU A 187 10.33 -9.51 19.54
CA LEU A 187 11.12 -9.94 18.38
C LEU A 187 11.18 -11.47 18.28
N SER A 188 11.41 -12.15 19.40
CA SER A 188 11.53 -13.62 19.44
C SER A 188 10.16 -14.31 19.23
N LEU A 189 9.07 -13.74 19.75
CA LEU A 189 7.71 -14.22 19.48
C LEU A 189 7.37 -14.11 18.00
N ASN A 190 7.64 -12.97 17.37
CA ASN A 190 7.40 -12.79 15.94
C ASN A 190 8.23 -13.76 15.11
N ARG A 191 9.47 -14.05 15.52
CA ARG A 191 10.30 -15.04 14.86
C ARG A 191 9.75 -16.47 15.03
N ALA A 192 9.26 -16.83 16.22
CA ALA A 192 8.62 -18.12 16.46
C ALA A 192 7.36 -18.28 15.60
N TYR A 193 6.55 -17.22 15.49
CA TYR A 193 5.36 -17.20 14.63
C TYR A 193 5.70 -17.54 13.16
N ARG A 194 6.80 -17.01 12.63
CA ARG A 194 7.27 -17.31 11.26
C ARG A 194 7.67 -18.77 11.06
N GLN A 195 7.95 -19.49 12.14
CA GLN A 195 8.31 -20.92 12.13
C GLN A 195 7.09 -21.84 12.30
N GLY A 196 5.90 -21.27 12.54
CA GLY A 196 4.65 -21.99 12.68
C GLY A 196 4.22 -22.27 14.11
N ARG A 197 3.02 -22.85 14.23
CA ARG A 197 2.33 -23.09 15.52
C ARG A 197 3.19 -23.84 16.56
N PRO A 198 3.91 -24.94 16.24
CA PRO A 198 4.74 -25.63 17.22
C PRO A 198 5.82 -24.74 17.85
N ALA A 199 6.44 -23.89 17.04
CA ALA A 199 7.48 -22.96 17.53
C ALA A 199 6.91 -21.90 18.47
N VAL A 200 5.69 -21.39 18.20
CA VAL A 200 5.00 -20.45 19.11
C VAL A 200 4.61 -21.14 20.43
N LEU A 201 4.10 -22.36 20.40
CA LEU A 201 3.77 -23.11 21.61
C LEU A 201 5.01 -23.38 22.47
N ASN A 202 6.13 -23.78 21.87
CA ASN A 202 7.41 -23.92 22.56
C ASN A 202 7.87 -22.59 23.17
N TRP A 203 7.81 -21.52 22.37
CA TRP A 203 8.18 -20.18 22.85
C TRP A 203 7.34 -19.74 24.06
N LEU A 204 6.01 -19.98 24.05
CA LEU A 204 5.11 -19.69 25.17
C LEU A 204 5.42 -20.52 26.42
N SER A 205 5.88 -21.78 26.24
CA SER A 205 6.33 -22.64 27.32
C SER A 205 7.62 -22.11 27.97
N ASP A 206 8.54 -21.65 27.13
CA ASP A 206 9.85 -21.15 27.58
C ASP A 206 9.78 -19.72 28.17
N ASN A 207 8.69 -18.99 27.86
CA ASN A 207 8.50 -17.59 28.30
C ASN A 207 7.20 -17.41 29.14
N PRO A 208 7.00 -18.16 30.23
CA PRO A 208 5.75 -18.12 30.99
C PRO A 208 5.49 -16.74 31.62
N GLN A 209 6.53 -15.93 31.85
CA GLN A 209 6.42 -14.58 32.42
C GLN A 209 5.76 -13.55 31.47
N MET A 210 5.76 -13.78 30.18
CA MET A 210 5.06 -12.92 29.23
C MET A 210 3.54 -12.93 29.43
N ARG A 211 2.96 -14.04 29.90
CA ARG A 211 1.55 -14.11 30.29
C ARG A 211 1.25 -13.32 31.58
N LEU A 212 2.24 -13.10 32.43
CA LEU A 212 2.10 -12.45 33.74
C LEU A 212 2.36 -10.94 33.69
N ARG A 213 3.02 -10.40 32.66
CA ARG A 213 3.41 -8.99 32.55
C ARG A 213 2.35 -8.09 31.91
N SER A 214 1.06 -8.45 31.94
CA SER A 214 -0.06 -7.64 31.41
C SER A 214 0.00 -7.30 29.92
N LEU A 215 0.97 -7.77 29.17
CA LEU A 215 0.99 -7.69 27.71
C LEU A 215 0.17 -8.87 27.17
N ALA A 216 -1.11 -8.68 26.95
CA ALA A 216 -1.94 -9.67 26.31
C ALA A 216 -1.33 -10.09 24.97
N LEU A 217 -1.33 -11.39 24.67
CA LEU A 217 -0.99 -11.87 23.34
C LEU A 217 -1.86 -11.13 22.30
N PRO A 218 -1.35 -10.87 21.10
CA PRO A 218 -2.17 -10.38 20.00
C PRO A 218 -3.43 -11.22 19.87
N SER A 219 -4.60 -10.60 19.82
CA SER A 219 -5.89 -11.32 19.81
C SER A 219 -5.97 -12.34 18.66
N GLY A 220 -5.44 -12.00 17.51
CA GLY A 220 -5.38 -12.91 16.39
C GLY A 220 -4.42 -14.08 16.59
N LEU A 221 -3.29 -13.88 17.25
CA LEU A 221 -2.38 -14.97 17.60
C LEU A 221 -3.03 -15.93 18.61
N GLN A 222 -3.76 -15.39 19.58
CA GLN A 222 -4.49 -16.21 20.54
C GLN A 222 -5.57 -17.03 19.86
N THR A 223 -6.43 -16.44 19.02
CA THR A 223 -7.44 -17.13 18.25
C THR A 223 -6.84 -18.23 17.38
N TRP A 224 -5.73 -17.94 16.70
CA TRP A 224 -5.03 -18.93 15.88
C TRP A 224 -4.51 -20.13 16.70
N LEU A 225 -4.00 -19.88 17.90
CA LEU A 225 -3.53 -20.97 18.78
C LEU A 225 -4.67 -21.82 19.35
N GLU A 226 -5.85 -21.23 19.52
CA GLU A 226 -7.06 -21.89 20.04
C GLU A 226 -7.91 -22.57 18.94
N SER A 227 -7.73 -22.19 17.65
CA SER A 227 -8.48 -22.78 16.55
C SER A 227 -8.03 -24.22 16.26
N GLU A 228 -8.98 -25.07 15.91
CA GLU A 228 -8.70 -26.41 15.43
C GLU A 228 -8.60 -26.39 13.89
N PRO A 229 -7.61 -27.05 13.29
CA PRO A 229 -7.52 -27.15 11.84
C PRO A 229 -8.72 -27.97 11.31
N PRO A 230 -9.21 -27.67 10.08
CA PRO A 230 -10.28 -28.47 9.48
C PRO A 230 -9.84 -29.94 9.30
N SER A 231 -10.78 -30.85 9.41
CA SER A 231 -10.51 -32.28 9.23
C SER A 231 -10.56 -32.71 7.76
N ARG A 232 -11.39 -32.02 6.95
CA ARG A 232 -11.63 -32.35 5.54
C ARG A 232 -11.83 -31.11 4.69
N ILE A 233 -10.91 -30.87 3.78
CA ILE A 233 -10.91 -29.72 2.87
C ILE A 233 -11.38 -30.16 1.48
N ALA A 234 -12.47 -29.55 0.97
CA ALA A 234 -12.84 -29.71 -0.42
C ALA A 234 -12.15 -28.65 -1.30
N VAL A 235 -11.53 -29.10 -2.38
CA VAL A 235 -10.82 -28.27 -3.36
C VAL A 235 -11.65 -28.16 -4.63
N LEU A 236 -12.27 -27.00 -4.86
CA LEU A 236 -13.18 -26.72 -5.96
C LEU A 236 -12.41 -26.03 -7.10
N LEU A 237 -11.99 -26.79 -8.11
CA LEU A 237 -11.16 -26.30 -9.21
C LEU A 237 -11.67 -26.79 -10.57
N PRO A 238 -11.38 -26.08 -11.66
CA PRO A 238 -11.63 -26.58 -13.03
C PRO A 238 -10.60 -27.67 -13.37
N LEU A 239 -10.96 -28.94 -13.12
CA LEU A 239 -10.08 -30.10 -13.36
C LEU A 239 -10.32 -30.75 -14.72
N SER A 240 -11.30 -30.25 -15.48
CA SER A 240 -11.56 -30.59 -16.87
C SER A 240 -11.71 -29.35 -17.74
N GLY A 241 -11.97 -29.52 -19.05
CA GLY A 241 -12.18 -28.43 -19.98
C GLY A 241 -10.94 -27.55 -20.24
N ARG A 242 -11.19 -26.31 -20.69
CA ARG A 242 -10.15 -25.38 -21.14
C ARG A 242 -9.18 -24.94 -20.04
N LEU A 243 -9.65 -24.85 -18.81
CA LEU A 243 -8.87 -24.38 -17.66
C LEU A 243 -8.23 -25.51 -16.83
N LYS A 244 -8.27 -26.74 -17.33
CA LYS A 244 -7.70 -27.92 -16.64
C LYS A 244 -6.27 -27.70 -16.17
N ALA A 245 -5.40 -27.18 -17.03
CA ALA A 245 -3.99 -26.95 -16.66
C ALA A 245 -3.85 -25.92 -15.52
N ALA A 246 -4.67 -24.88 -15.52
CA ALA A 246 -4.68 -23.87 -14.44
C ALA A 246 -5.18 -24.48 -13.13
N GLY A 247 -6.27 -25.25 -13.18
CA GLY A 247 -6.81 -25.98 -12.02
C GLY A 247 -5.80 -26.97 -11.44
N GLN A 248 -5.13 -27.74 -12.30
CA GLN A 248 -4.12 -28.72 -11.88
C GLN A 248 -2.92 -28.03 -11.20
N ASN A 249 -2.40 -26.94 -11.77
CA ASN A 249 -1.31 -26.17 -11.15
C ASN A 249 -1.68 -25.66 -9.75
N ALA A 250 -2.91 -25.15 -9.58
CA ALA A 250 -3.38 -24.71 -8.27
C ALA A 250 -3.54 -25.89 -7.30
N LEU A 251 -4.06 -27.03 -7.77
CA LEU A 251 -4.20 -28.23 -6.97
C LEU A 251 -2.85 -28.76 -6.48
N ASP A 252 -1.87 -28.83 -7.36
CA ASP A 252 -0.51 -29.29 -7.02
C ASP A 252 0.10 -28.41 -5.92
N GLY A 253 -0.10 -27.09 -6.01
CA GLY A 253 0.31 -26.15 -4.97
C GLY A 253 -0.44 -26.34 -3.65
N ILE A 254 -1.76 -26.57 -3.68
CA ILE A 254 -2.56 -26.85 -2.46
C ILE A 254 -2.05 -28.12 -1.79
N VAL A 255 -1.83 -29.18 -2.55
CA VAL A 255 -1.30 -30.44 -2.03
C VAL A 255 0.06 -30.22 -1.37
N GLU A 256 1.00 -29.58 -2.07
CA GLU A 256 2.33 -29.25 -1.51
C GLU A 256 2.20 -28.42 -0.23
N GLY A 257 1.38 -27.37 -0.24
CA GLY A 257 1.16 -26.49 0.91
C GLY A 257 0.60 -27.23 2.12
N VAL A 258 -0.41 -28.09 1.93
CA VAL A 258 -0.97 -28.91 3.01
C VAL A 258 0.10 -29.85 3.60
N PHE A 259 0.92 -30.50 2.77
CA PHE A 259 1.98 -31.39 3.27
C PHE A 259 3.12 -30.61 3.96
N ALA A 260 3.42 -29.41 3.51
CA ALA A 260 4.44 -28.56 4.11
C ALA A 260 3.98 -27.97 5.45
N HIS A 261 2.71 -27.54 5.53
CA HIS A 261 2.14 -26.87 6.70
C HIS A 261 1.74 -27.87 7.80
N TYR A 262 1.06 -28.95 7.43
CA TYR A 262 0.62 -30.00 8.36
C TYR A 262 1.59 -31.18 8.35
N ARG A 263 2.79 -30.97 8.94
CA ARG A 263 3.83 -32.03 9.03
C ARG A 263 3.40 -33.19 9.90
N ASP A 264 2.65 -32.91 10.96
CA ASP A 264 2.02 -33.96 11.78
C ASP A 264 0.86 -34.56 11.02
N ARG A 265 0.94 -35.90 10.77
CA ARG A 265 -0.08 -36.62 10.04
C ARG A 265 -1.42 -36.64 10.76
N SER A 266 -1.43 -36.57 12.09
CA SER A 266 -2.65 -36.59 12.90
C SER A 266 -3.48 -35.31 12.76
N LEU A 267 -2.86 -34.21 12.39
CA LEU A 267 -3.49 -32.90 12.20
C LEU A 267 -3.71 -32.55 10.72
N ARG A 268 -3.26 -33.44 9.80
CA ARG A 268 -3.37 -33.19 8.37
C ARG A 268 -4.78 -33.43 7.87
N PRO A 269 -5.44 -32.43 7.25
CA PRO A 269 -6.76 -32.58 6.68
C PRO A 269 -6.77 -33.57 5.50
N GLU A 270 -7.88 -34.29 5.33
CA GLU A 270 -8.16 -35.01 4.10
C GLU A 270 -8.50 -34.02 2.98
N LEU A 271 -7.92 -34.22 1.79
CA LEU A 271 -8.23 -33.39 0.62
C LEU A 271 -9.23 -34.14 -0.28
N ILE A 272 -10.34 -33.48 -0.59
CA ILE A 272 -11.35 -33.93 -1.55
C ILE A 272 -11.34 -32.99 -2.75
N THR A 273 -11.24 -33.51 -3.97
CA THR A 273 -11.30 -32.71 -5.17
C THR A 273 -12.69 -32.73 -5.79
N VAL A 274 -13.20 -31.56 -6.16
CA VAL A 274 -14.47 -31.39 -6.89
C VAL A 274 -14.20 -30.59 -8.15
N ASP A 275 -14.53 -31.18 -9.31
CA ASP A 275 -14.37 -30.52 -10.60
C ASP A 275 -15.52 -29.52 -10.85
N THR A 276 -15.22 -28.24 -10.84
CA THR A 276 -16.22 -27.17 -11.03
C THR A 276 -16.80 -27.15 -12.45
N GLU A 277 -16.10 -27.67 -13.45
CA GLU A 277 -16.61 -27.79 -14.82
C GLU A 277 -17.62 -28.94 -14.91
N ALA A 278 -17.33 -30.08 -14.29
CA ALA A 278 -18.23 -31.25 -14.25
C ALA A 278 -19.49 -30.95 -13.43
N ALA A 279 -19.38 -30.22 -12.33
CA ALA A 279 -20.51 -29.82 -11.50
C ALA A 279 -21.44 -28.80 -12.18
N GLY A 280 -20.97 -28.11 -13.20
CA GLY A 280 -21.72 -27.12 -13.97
C GLY A 280 -21.85 -25.75 -13.29
N THR A 281 -22.07 -25.67 -11.98
CA THR A 281 -22.16 -24.43 -11.20
C THR A 281 -21.26 -24.48 -9.97
N ALA A 282 -20.86 -23.30 -9.44
CA ALA A 282 -20.06 -23.25 -8.22
C ALA A 282 -20.89 -23.70 -7.00
N MET A 283 -22.18 -23.39 -6.99
CA MET A 283 -23.07 -23.82 -5.92
C MET A 283 -23.28 -25.35 -5.93
N ALA A 284 -23.42 -25.98 -7.10
CA ALA A 284 -23.50 -27.45 -7.19
C ALA A 284 -22.21 -28.10 -6.71
N ALA A 285 -21.04 -27.57 -7.06
CA ALA A 285 -19.76 -28.04 -6.54
C ALA A 285 -19.64 -27.88 -5.02
N TYR A 286 -20.13 -26.77 -4.47
CA TYR A 286 -20.13 -26.51 -3.04
C TYR A 286 -21.08 -27.48 -2.28
N VAL A 287 -22.27 -27.71 -2.81
CA VAL A 287 -23.21 -28.70 -2.24
C VAL A 287 -22.61 -30.12 -2.28
N GLN A 288 -21.97 -30.49 -3.38
CA GLN A 288 -21.25 -31.77 -3.47
C GLN A 288 -20.15 -31.89 -2.40
N ALA A 289 -19.43 -30.78 -2.13
CA ALA A 289 -18.42 -30.75 -1.06
C ALA A 289 -19.05 -31.01 0.32
N LEU A 290 -20.21 -30.40 0.61
CA LEU A 290 -20.95 -30.66 1.85
C LEU A 290 -21.42 -32.14 1.97
N GLU A 291 -21.93 -32.72 0.90
CA GLU A 291 -22.36 -34.14 0.87
C GLU A 291 -21.18 -35.09 1.10
N LEU A 292 -19.98 -34.72 0.67
CA LEU A 292 -18.74 -35.45 0.92
C LEU A 292 -18.19 -35.24 2.34
N GLY A 293 -18.87 -34.41 3.16
CA GLY A 293 -18.51 -34.14 4.55
C GLY A 293 -17.33 -33.20 4.73
N ALA A 294 -17.11 -32.30 3.79
CA ALA A 294 -16.11 -31.24 3.96
C ALA A 294 -16.53 -30.26 5.05
N ASP A 295 -15.56 -29.79 5.82
CA ASP A 295 -15.71 -28.74 6.83
C ASP A 295 -15.02 -27.41 6.44
N PHE A 296 -14.30 -27.41 5.30
CA PHE A 296 -13.68 -26.24 4.69
C PHE A 296 -13.62 -26.37 3.16
N VAL A 297 -13.65 -25.24 2.45
CA VAL A 297 -13.56 -25.19 0.98
C VAL A 297 -12.41 -24.27 0.53
N ILE A 298 -11.54 -24.76 -0.36
CA ILE A 298 -10.58 -23.95 -1.14
C ILE A 298 -11.06 -23.87 -2.59
N GLY A 299 -11.18 -22.67 -3.12
CA GLY A 299 -11.77 -22.41 -4.43
C GLY A 299 -13.14 -21.75 -4.32
N PRO A 300 -13.81 -21.48 -5.44
CA PRO A 300 -13.40 -21.75 -6.82
C PRO A 300 -12.31 -20.79 -7.35
N LEU A 301 -11.78 -21.09 -8.54
CA LEU A 301 -10.66 -20.36 -9.16
C LEU A 301 -11.11 -19.23 -10.08
N THR A 302 -12.22 -19.37 -10.81
CA THR A 302 -12.63 -18.36 -11.80
C THR A 302 -13.50 -17.28 -11.18
N LYS A 303 -13.40 -16.04 -11.71
CA LYS A 303 -14.17 -14.90 -11.20
C LYS A 303 -15.68 -15.13 -11.23
N GLU A 304 -16.16 -15.75 -12.29
CA GLU A 304 -17.57 -16.07 -12.48
C GLU A 304 -18.09 -17.02 -11.40
N ARG A 305 -17.31 -18.07 -11.11
CA ARG A 305 -17.64 -19.05 -10.08
C ARG A 305 -17.55 -18.47 -8.67
N VAL A 306 -16.57 -17.59 -8.43
CA VAL A 306 -16.47 -16.86 -7.16
C VAL A 306 -17.67 -15.93 -6.98
N ALA A 307 -18.08 -15.20 -8.02
CA ALA A 307 -19.25 -14.33 -7.97
C ALA A 307 -20.54 -15.11 -7.70
N GLU A 308 -20.65 -16.31 -8.26
CA GLU A 308 -21.79 -17.21 -8.03
C GLU A 308 -21.89 -17.63 -6.55
N LEU A 309 -20.81 -18.09 -5.92
CA LEU A 309 -20.81 -18.39 -4.48
C LEU A 309 -21.00 -17.15 -3.61
N ALA A 310 -20.41 -16.04 -3.99
CA ALA A 310 -20.54 -14.78 -3.28
C ALA A 310 -21.95 -14.19 -3.33
N SER A 311 -22.83 -14.69 -4.22
CA SER A 311 -24.24 -14.30 -4.29
C SER A 311 -25.15 -15.16 -3.39
N ALA A 312 -24.62 -16.20 -2.74
CA ALA A 312 -25.39 -17.04 -1.84
C ALA A 312 -25.72 -16.30 -0.53
N ASP A 313 -26.90 -16.52 0.01
CA ASP A 313 -27.32 -15.88 1.28
C ASP A 313 -26.51 -16.38 2.47
N GLN A 314 -26.14 -17.66 2.47
CA GLN A 314 -25.37 -18.32 3.53
C GLN A 314 -24.46 -19.41 2.96
N LEU A 315 -23.29 -19.54 3.57
CA LEU A 315 -22.34 -20.63 3.31
C LEU A 315 -22.13 -21.39 4.62
N PRO A 316 -22.71 -22.60 4.79
CA PRO A 316 -22.63 -23.41 6.01
C PRO A 316 -21.20 -23.72 6.48
N ILE A 317 -20.25 -23.86 5.55
CA ILE A 317 -18.82 -24.05 5.86
C ILE A 317 -18.00 -22.94 5.21
N PRO A 318 -16.84 -22.57 5.81
CA PRO A 318 -16.02 -21.48 5.33
C PRO A 318 -15.41 -21.78 3.95
N VAL A 319 -15.24 -20.70 3.17
CA VAL A 319 -14.71 -20.74 1.80
C VAL A 319 -13.52 -19.79 1.65
N LEU A 320 -12.40 -20.30 1.19
CA LEU A 320 -11.28 -19.52 0.68
C LEU A 320 -11.30 -19.51 -0.85
N ALA A 321 -11.94 -18.53 -1.45
CA ALA A 321 -11.99 -18.37 -2.90
C ALA A 321 -10.62 -17.96 -3.47
N LEU A 322 -10.25 -18.55 -4.62
CA LEU A 322 -8.97 -18.28 -5.30
C LEU A 322 -9.05 -17.17 -6.35
N ASN A 323 -10.06 -16.30 -6.23
CA ASN A 323 -10.19 -15.08 -7.01
C ASN A 323 -11.03 -14.06 -6.25
N ARG A 324 -11.05 -12.82 -6.75
CA ARG A 324 -11.92 -11.74 -6.24
C ARG A 324 -13.03 -11.43 -7.24
N THR A 325 -14.20 -11.09 -6.73
CA THR A 325 -15.28 -10.51 -7.52
C THR A 325 -15.47 -9.04 -7.17
N LEU A 326 -15.82 -8.23 -8.18
CA LEU A 326 -16.17 -6.82 -8.03
C LEU A 326 -17.67 -6.63 -7.80
N ALA A 327 -18.44 -7.70 -7.69
CA ALA A 327 -19.89 -7.61 -7.48
C ALA A 327 -20.20 -6.88 -6.15
N ALA A 328 -20.96 -5.81 -6.22
CA ALA A 328 -21.42 -5.08 -5.05
C ALA A 328 -22.22 -6.03 -4.14
N GLY A 329 -21.81 -6.19 -2.89
CA GLY A 329 -22.42 -7.11 -1.93
C GLY A 329 -21.70 -8.45 -1.74
N ALA A 330 -20.73 -8.81 -2.59
CA ALA A 330 -19.96 -10.04 -2.49
C ALA A 330 -18.95 -10.06 -1.33
N SER A 331 -18.72 -8.93 -0.69
CA SER A 331 -17.68 -8.72 0.31
C SER A 331 -18.15 -8.85 1.77
N SER A 332 -19.38 -9.31 2.03
CA SER A 332 -19.94 -9.29 3.38
C SER A 332 -20.45 -10.65 3.89
N HIS A 333 -19.89 -11.77 3.41
CA HIS A 333 -20.22 -13.05 4.01
C HIS A 333 -19.61 -13.17 5.41
N ARG A 334 -20.33 -12.60 6.38
CA ARG A 334 -20.04 -12.74 7.81
C ARG A 334 -21.25 -13.32 8.53
N ALA A 335 -21.03 -14.35 9.34
CA ALA A 335 -21.98 -14.78 10.35
C ALA A 335 -21.56 -14.15 11.69
N GLY A 336 -22.19 -13.03 12.05
CA GLY A 336 -21.78 -12.24 13.22
C GLY A 336 -20.38 -11.61 13.02
N HIS A 337 -19.40 -12.07 13.78
CA HIS A 337 -18.01 -11.59 13.68
C HIS A 337 -17.11 -12.48 12.80
N GLN A 338 -17.56 -13.68 12.41
CA GLN A 338 -16.76 -14.64 11.65
C GLN A 338 -16.96 -14.50 10.14
N TRP A 339 -15.88 -14.62 9.37
CA TRP A 339 -15.94 -14.70 7.93
C TRP A 339 -16.48 -16.06 7.49
N GLN A 340 -17.40 -16.05 6.54
CA GLN A 340 -17.83 -17.24 5.82
C GLN A 340 -17.08 -17.43 4.51
N MET A 341 -16.58 -16.33 3.96
CA MET A 341 -15.80 -16.35 2.73
C MET A 341 -14.67 -15.32 2.78
N LEU A 342 -13.47 -15.77 2.43
CA LEU A 342 -12.32 -14.91 2.11
C LEU A 342 -11.98 -15.05 0.63
N SER A 343 -11.46 -13.99 0.04
CA SER A 343 -11.11 -13.96 -1.38
C SER A 343 -9.63 -13.67 -1.56
N MET A 344 -8.89 -14.64 -2.10
CA MET A 344 -7.48 -14.51 -2.44
C MET A 344 -7.31 -14.41 -3.97
N SER A 345 -6.46 -13.53 -4.47
CA SER A 345 -6.24 -13.41 -5.91
C SER A 345 -4.82 -12.97 -6.26
N LEU A 346 -4.43 -13.20 -7.53
CA LEU A 346 -3.21 -12.68 -8.11
C LEU A 346 -3.46 -11.31 -8.77
N ALA A 347 -4.23 -10.45 -8.13
CA ALA A 347 -4.60 -9.14 -8.68
C ALA A 347 -3.36 -8.25 -8.84
N PRO A 348 -3.07 -7.75 -10.06
CA PRO A 348 -1.95 -6.85 -10.29
C PRO A 348 -2.16 -5.47 -9.63
N GLU A 349 -3.39 -5.13 -9.31
CA GLU A 349 -3.75 -3.89 -8.60
C GLU A 349 -3.04 -3.79 -7.23
N ASP A 350 -2.82 -4.90 -6.52
CA ASP A 350 -2.06 -4.93 -5.26
C ASP A 350 -0.60 -4.46 -5.47
N GLU A 351 -0.02 -4.75 -6.65
CA GLU A 351 1.32 -4.30 -7.01
C GLU A 351 1.36 -2.78 -7.26
N ALA A 352 0.35 -2.24 -7.95
CA ALA A 352 0.26 -0.80 -8.20
C ALA A 352 0.12 0.00 -6.89
N GLU A 353 -0.68 -0.48 -5.94
CA GLU A 353 -0.78 0.08 -4.60
C GLU A 353 0.59 0.08 -3.89
N GLN A 354 1.32 -1.03 -3.98
CA GLN A 354 2.64 -1.15 -3.38
C GLN A 354 3.67 -0.20 -4.02
N LEU A 355 3.63 0.00 -5.35
CA LEU A 355 4.50 0.97 -6.03
C LEU A 355 4.26 2.40 -5.54
N ALA A 356 3.01 2.77 -5.22
CA ALA A 356 2.71 4.07 -4.63
C ALA A 356 3.41 4.23 -3.27
N HIS A 357 3.32 3.24 -2.40
CA HIS A 357 4.01 3.25 -1.11
C HIS A 357 5.55 3.27 -1.24
N MET A 358 6.10 2.53 -2.20
CA MET A 358 7.56 2.51 -2.46
C MET A 358 8.08 3.88 -2.90
N ALA A 359 7.40 4.54 -3.82
CA ALA A 359 7.78 5.88 -4.26
C ALA A 359 7.60 6.92 -3.14
N TRP A 360 6.50 6.85 -2.41
CA TRP A 360 6.20 7.74 -1.30
C TRP A 360 7.23 7.66 -0.18
N SER A 361 7.65 6.45 0.22
CA SER A 361 8.64 6.21 1.28
C SER A 361 10.03 6.77 0.96
N GLN A 362 10.33 6.98 -0.34
CA GLN A 362 11.58 7.60 -0.80
C GLN A 362 11.47 9.13 -0.91
N GLY A 363 10.40 9.75 -0.42
CA GLY A 363 10.20 11.19 -0.46
C GLY A 363 9.72 11.74 -1.81
N LEU A 364 9.39 10.87 -2.77
CA LEU A 364 8.92 11.28 -4.10
C LEU A 364 7.45 11.70 -4.04
N ARG A 365 7.10 12.78 -4.74
CA ARG A 365 5.77 13.40 -4.63
C ARG A 365 5.12 13.76 -5.97
N ASN A 366 5.89 13.77 -7.05
CA ASN A 366 5.44 14.19 -8.38
C ASN A 366 5.77 13.14 -9.44
N PRO A 367 5.13 11.95 -9.38
CA PRO A 367 5.39 10.89 -10.34
C PRO A 367 4.80 11.21 -11.72
N LEU A 368 5.53 10.88 -12.78
CA LEU A 368 4.99 10.67 -14.11
C LEU A 368 4.57 9.21 -14.24
N LEU A 369 3.28 8.98 -14.48
CA LEU A 369 2.78 7.63 -14.69
C LEU A 369 2.75 7.32 -16.20
N ILE A 370 3.31 6.17 -16.59
CA ILE A 370 3.30 5.66 -17.96
C ILE A 370 2.55 4.34 -17.95
N ALA A 371 1.49 4.20 -18.74
CA ALA A 371 0.65 3.02 -18.80
C ALA A 371 0.24 2.71 -20.25
N PRO A 372 -0.02 1.44 -20.61
CA PRO A 372 -0.62 1.11 -21.89
C PRO A 372 -2.07 1.57 -21.96
N GLU A 373 -2.53 1.99 -23.13
CA GLU A 373 -3.94 2.30 -23.41
C GLU A 373 -4.76 1.01 -23.51
N SER A 374 -5.10 0.45 -22.34
CA SER A 374 -5.81 -0.83 -22.22
C SER A 374 -6.62 -0.88 -20.93
N ALA A 375 -7.57 -1.82 -20.85
CA ALA A 375 -8.34 -2.06 -19.62
C ALA A 375 -7.44 -2.43 -18.43
N TRP A 376 -6.34 -3.16 -18.66
CA TRP A 376 -5.34 -3.48 -17.65
C TRP A 376 -4.62 -2.22 -17.18
N GLY A 377 -4.14 -1.38 -18.11
CA GLY A 377 -3.46 -0.12 -17.79
C GLY A 377 -4.34 0.83 -16.98
N SER A 378 -5.63 0.92 -17.33
CA SER A 378 -6.60 1.75 -16.59
C SER A 378 -6.78 1.26 -15.15
N ARG A 379 -6.98 -0.05 -14.93
CA ARG A 379 -7.13 -0.60 -13.57
C ARG A 379 -5.87 -0.38 -12.72
N MET A 380 -4.70 -0.61 -13.28
CA MET A 380 -3.42 -0.38 -12.59
C MET A 380 -3.23 1.08 -12.20
N LYS A 381 -3.53 2.00 -13.14
CA LYS A 381 -3.50 3.45 -12.89
C LYS A 381 -4.47 3.85 -11.77
N ASP A 382 -5.71 3.32 -11.80
CA ASP A 382 -6.73 3.67 -10.81
C ASP A 382 -6.33 3.16 -9.40
N ALA A 383 -5.78 1.95 -9.30
CA ALA A 383 -5.26 1.41 -8.05
C ALA A 383 -4.07 2.23 -7.49
N PHE A 384 -3.11 2.58 -8.38
CA PHE A 384 -2.00 3.48 -8.00
C PHE A 384 -2.52 4.84 -7.52
N ALA A 385 -3.43 5.47 -8.28
CA ALA A 385 -3.96 6.79 -7.98
C ALA A 385 -4.75 6.81 -6.66
N ALA A 386 -5.55 5.76 -6.38
CA ALA A 386 -6.28 5.63 -5.13
C ALA A 386 -5.32 5.56 -3.93
N SER A 387 -4.29 4.72 -4.01
CA SER A 387 -3.28 4.59 -2.96
C SER A 387 -2.45 5.88 -2.82
N TRP A 388 -2.06 6.50 -3.94
CA TRP A 388 -1.31 7.76 -3.95
C TRP A 388 -2.09 8.91 -3.28
N ASN A 389 -3.39 9.00 -3.58
CA ASN A 389 -4.28 10.00 -2.96
C ASN A 389 -4.47 9.73 -1.46
N ALA A 390 -4.58 8.47 -1.05
CA ALA A 390 -4.69 8.10 0.36
C ALA A 390 -3.45 8.50 1.17
N LEU A 391 -2.25 8.50 0.54
CA LEU A 391 -1.00 9.00 1.12
C LEU A 391 -0.91 10.54 1.15
N GLY A 392 -1.86 11.26 0.51
CA GLY A 392 -1.86 12.72 0.41
C GLY A 392 -1.25 13.27 -0.88
N GLY A 393 -0.87 12.39 -1.82
CA GLY A 393 -0.34 12.77 -3.14
C GLY A 393 -1.44 13.12 -4.13
N LYS A 394 -1.06 13.76 -5.23
CA LYS A 394 -1.93 13.98 -6.40
C LYS A 394 -1.23 13.54 -7.67
N LEU A 395 -1.87 12.64 -8.40
CA LEU A 395 -1.39 12.25 -9.72
C LEU A 395 -1.75 13.36 -10.72
N ARG A 396 -0.73 14.01 -11.29
CA ARG A 396 -0.92 15.17 -12.18
C ARG A 396 -1.02 14.77 -13.64
N GLU A 397 -0.29 13.76 -14.05
CA GLU A 397 -0.18 13.38 -15.45
C GLU A 397 -0.01 11.87 -15.62
N THR A 398 -0.67 11.35 -16.67
CA THR A 398 -0.52 9.98 -17.13
C THR A 398 -0.22 10.01 -18.63
N ALA A 399 0.90 9.41 -19.02
CA ALA A 399 1.24 9.15 -20.40
C ALA A 399 0.70 7.78 -20.82
N TYR A 400 -0.20 7.76 -21.78
CA TYR A 400 -0.70 6.52 -22.36
C TYR A 400 0.10 6.16 -23.61
N THR A 401 0.60 4.93 -23.66
CA THR A 401 1.29 4.36 -24.81
C THR A 401 0.39 3.35 -25.52
N SER A 402 0.59 3.16 -26.83
CA SER A 402 -0.06 2.06 -27.53
C SER A 402 0.34 0.72 -26.88
N PRO A 403 -0.58 -0.25 -26.78
CA PRO A 403 -0.25 -1.58 -26.28
C PRO A 403 0.80 -2.32 -27.11
N ASP A 404 0.83 -2.05 -28.43
CA ASP A 404 1.64 -2.77 -29.41
C ASP A 404 2.97 -2.08 -29.73
N GLU A 405 3.06 -0.75 -29.51
CA GLU A 405 4.25 0.04 -29.80
C GLU A 405 4.39 1.23 -28.86
N THR A 406 5.58 1.39 -28.30
CA THR A 406 5.89 2.53 -27.41
C THR A 406 6.21 3.77 -28.24
N ASP A 407 5.31 4.74 -28.28
CA ASP A 407 5.52 6.01 -28.98
C ASP A 407 6.48 6.94 -28.22
N SER A 408 7.66 7.18 -28.82
CA SER A 408 8.66 8.13 -28.31
C SER A 408 8.10 9.55 -28.17
N THR A 409 7.17 9.96 -29.04
CA THR A 409 6.54 11.29 -29.03
C THR A 409 5.69 11.51 -27.79
N THR A 410 4.99 10.49 -27.35
CA THR A 410 4.17 10.52 -26.12
C THR A 410 5.06 10.74 -24.89
N ILE A 411 6.18 10.03 -24.78
CA ILE A 411 7.14 10.20 -23.67
C ILE A 411 7.79 11.58 -23.74
N ALA A 412 8.22 12.04 -24.94
CA ALA A 412 8.79 13.37 -25.12
C ALA A 412 7.83 14.49 -24.72
N ARG A 413 6.54 14.34 -25.06
CA ARG A 413 5.48 15.29 -24.68
C ARG A 413 5.28 15.35 -23.18
N SER A 414 5.16 14.21 -22.52
CA SER A 414 4.94 14.13 -21.06
C SER A 414 6.14 14.65 -20.27
N LEU A 415 7.36 14.52 -20.81
CA LEU A 415 8.57 15.11 -20.25
C LEU A 415 8.80 16.57 -20.69
N ALA A 416 7.92 17.14 -21.53
CA ALA A 416 8.01 18.50 -22.09
C ALA A 416 9.29 18.77 -22.91
N THR A 417 9.99 17.73 -23.37
CA THR A 417 11.24 17.89 -24.16
C THR A 417 10.97 18.48 -25.53
N LEU A 418 9.87 18.11 -26.20
CA LEU A 418 9.45 18.70 -27.48
C LEU A 418 9.25 20.22 -27.38
N GLY A 419 8.63 20.68 -26.30
CA GLY A 419 8.46 22.13 -26.06
C GLY A 419 9.78 22.84 -25.76
N SER A 420 10.71 22.15 -25.11
CA SER A 420 12.07 22.67 -24.87
C SER A 420 12.84 22.82 -26.17
N GLU A 421 12.81 21.82 -27.04
CA GLU A 421 13.45 21.84 -28.36
C GLU A 421 12.84 22.91 -29.27
N ALA A 422 11.52 23.11 -29.24
CA ALA A 422 10.87 24.18 -30.00
C ALA A 422 11.33 25.56 -29.54
N ARG A 423 11.40 25.79 -28.23
CA ARG A 423 11.92 27.06 -27.67
C ARG A 423 13.40 27.32 -28.05
N ILE A 424 14.22 26.26 -28.04
CA ILE A 424 15.61 26.35 -28.48
C ILE A 424 15.69 26.87 -29.91
N LYS A 425 14.92 26.26 -30.84
CA LYS A 425 14.89 26.72 -32.24
C LYS A 425 14.40 28.14 -32.41
N GLU A 426 13.53 28.65 -31.55
CA GLU A 426 13.09 30.05 -31.54
C GLU A 426 14.20 30.95 -31.05
N VAL A 427 14.92 30.59 -29.99
CA VAL A 427 16.06 31.35 -29.47
C VAL A 427 17.18 31.38 -30.50
N GLU A 428 17.56 30.26 -31.10
CA GLU A 428 18.59 30.20 -32.14
C GLU A 428 18.27 31.09 -33.36
N ARG A 429 16.97 31.18 -33.74
CA ARG A 429 16.54 32.08 -34.81
C ARG A 429 16.58 33.56 -34.41
N ALA A 430 16.38 33.85 -33.13
CA ALA A 430 16.37 35.25 -32.64
C ALA A 430 17.77 35.82 -32.40
N PHE A 431 18.79 34.98 -32.26
CA PHE A 431 20.18 35.41 -32.06
C PHE A 431 20.98 35.26 -33.35
N GLU A 432 21.74 36.30 -33.70
CA GLU A 432 22.64 36.31 -34.88
C GLU A 432 23.95 35.54 -34.66
N ALA A 433 24.25 35.13 -33.43
CA ALA A 433 25.43 34.36 -33.02
C ALA A 433 25.05 32.95 -32.57
N PRO A 434 25.95 31.94 -32.71
CA PRO A 434 25.68 30.60 -32.20
C PRO A 434 25.49 30.63 -30.68
N VAL A 435 24.37 30.10 -30.22
CA VAL A 435 24.03 29.98 -28.80
C VAL A 435 24.21 28.51 -28.41
N ASP A 436 24.96 28.28 -27.33
CA ASP A 436 25.04 26.92 -26.76
C ASP A 436 23.76 26.62 -25.99
N THR A 437 22.92 25.77 -26.59
CA THR A 437 21.60 25.45 -26.08
C THR A 437 21.48 23.93 -25.85
N GLN A 438 20.81 23.55 -24.76
CA GLN A 438 20.52 22.17 -24.44
C GLN A 438 19.05 21.99 -24.09
N ALA A 439 18.38 21.05 -24.76
CA ALA A 439 17.03 20.67 -24.39
C ALA A 439 16.99 20.09 -22.98
N ARG A 440 15.94 20.42 -22.25
CA ARG A 440 15.71 19.93 -20.87
C ARG A 440 14.31 19.35 -20.74
N ARG A 441 14.19 18.34 -19.91
CA ARG A 441 12.89 17.86 -19.45
C ARG A 441 12.29 18.85 -18.45
N ARG A 442 11.01 18.71 -18.15
CA ARG A 442 10.36 19.37 -17.02
C ARG A 442 10.99 18.92 -15.70
N GLU A 443 11.22 19.84 -14.79
CA GLU A 443 11.91 19.57 -13.51
C GLU A 443 10.95 19.19 -12.38
N ASP A 444 9.65 19.44 -12.55
CA ASP A 444 8.62 19.14 -11.57
C ASP A 444 8.26 17.63 -11.48
N VAL A 445 8.83 16.78 -12.32
CA VAL A 445 8.72 15.31 -12.24
C VAL A 445 9.93 14.76 -11.51
N ASP A 446 9.70 14.04 -10.42
CA ASP A 446 10.72 13.45 -9.54
C ASP A 446 10.90 11.94 -9.71
N SER A 447 9.94 11.25 -10.32
CA SER A 447 9.94 9.80 -10.49
C SER A 447 9.09 9.36 -11.69
N VAL A 448 9.25 8.12 -12.10
CA VAL A 448 8.45 7.49 -13.15
C VAL A 448 7.82 6.21 -12.60
N ILE A 449 6.52 6.08 -12.73
CA ILE A 449 5.77 4.85 -12.47
C ILE A 449 5.45 4.21 -13.81
N LEU A 450 6.17 3.15 -14.14
CA LEU A 450 6.04 2.44 -15.40
C LEU A 450 5.12 1.22 -15.20
N LEU A 451 3.84 1.38 -15.44
CA LEU A 451 2.86 0.28 -15.41
C LEU A 451 2.98 -0.51 -16.72
N SER A 452 3.95 -1.39 -16.77
CA SER A 452 4.25 -2.21 -17.93
C SER A 452 3.67 -3.62 -17.75
N PRO A 453 2.84 -4.12 -18.68
CA PRO A 453 2.31 -5.49 -18.62
C PRO A 453 3.36 -6.54 -19.01
N THR A 454 4.46 -6.13 -19.62
CA THR A 454 5.50 -7.03 -20.12
C THR A 454 6.91 -6.45 -19.94
N ALA A 455 7.91 -7.30 -19.84
CA ALA A 455 9.30 -6.87 -19.84
C ALA A 455 9.71 -6.17 -21.15
N GLN A 456 9.08 -6.53 -22.28
CA GLN A 456 9.34 -5.94 -23.59
C GLN A 456 9.03 -4.43 -23.58
N MET A 457 7.84 -4.03 -23.15
CA MET A 457 7.48 -2.61 -23.05
C MET A 457 8.46 -1.84 -22.14
N ALA A 458 8.87 -2.45 -21.01
CA ALA A 458 9.84 -1.80 -20.12
C ALA A 458 11.21 -1.59 -20.80
N ARG A 459 11.66 -2.55 -21.63
CA ARG A 459 12.90 -2.43 -22.43
C ARG A 459 12.81 -1.37 -23.52
N GLU A 460 11.63 -1.08 -24.03
CA GLU A 460 11.38 0.00 -25.00
C GLU A 460 11.35 1.37 -24.30
N VAL A 461 10.62 1.48 -23.19
CA VAL A 461 10.44 2.75 -22.47
C VAL A 461 11.75 3.22 -21.82
N ARG A 462 12.52 2.33 -21.21
CA ARG A 462 13.72 2.73 -20.45
C ARG A 462 14.78 3.49 -21.25
N PRO A 463 15.16 3.09 -22.48
CA PRO A 463 16.03 3.88 -23.35
C PRO A 463 15.43 5.24 -23.74
N LEU A 464 14.13 5.30 -24.01
CA LEU A 464 13.44 6.55 -24.35
C LEU A 464 13.48 7.56 -23.20
N LEU A 465 13.30 7.10 -21.95
CA LEU A 465 13.48 7.97 -20.78
C LEU A 465 14.90 8.55 -20.71
N ARG A 466 15.93 7.75 -21.03
CA ARG A 466 17.32 8.22 -21.09
C ARG A 466 17.52 9.24 -22.22
N PHE A 467 16.96 8.97 -23.38
CA PHE A 467 17.03 9.83 -24.54
C PHE A 467 16.38 11.19 -24.29
N HIS A 468 15.25 11.21 -23.55
CA HIS A 468 14.52 12.43 -23.19
C HIS A 468 14.95 13.01 -21.83
N TYR A 469 16.22 12.87 -21.44
CA TYR A 469 16.84 13.47 -20.25
C TYR A 469 16.26 13.02 -18.90
N ALA A 470 15.44 11.97 -18.87
CA ALA A 470 14.83 11.41 -17.65
C ALA A 470 15.60 10.18 -17.12
N GLY A 471 16.79 9.87 -17.64
CA GLY A 471 17.55 8.69 -17.29
C GLY A 471 17.98 8.59 -15.82
N LYS A 472 18.04 9.71 -15.11
CA LYS A 472 18.38 9.78 -13.68
C LYS A 472 17.18 9.66 -12.75
N LEU A 473 15.95 9.76 -13.28
CA LEU A 473 14.76 9.59 -12.45
C LEU A 473 14.65 8.15 -11.96
N PRO A 474 14.30 7.93 -10.67
CA PRO A 474 13.91 6.62 -10.20
C PRO A 474 12.70 6.12 -10.96
N VAL A 475 12.72 4.84 -11.36
CA VAL A 475 11.66 4.19 -12.12
C VAL A 475 11.14 3.01 -11.29
N PHE A 476 9.83 2.94 -11.13
CA PHE A 476 9.13 1.87 -10.43
C PHE A 476 8.23 1.10 -11.39
N ALA A 477 8.19 -0.23 -11.25
CA ALA A 477 7.43 -1.08 -12.16
C ALA A 477 6.82 -2.30 -11.42
N PRO A 478 5.73 -2.92 -11.96
CA PRO A 478 5.18 -4.16 -11.43
C PRO A 478 6.06 -5.38 -11.74
N SER A 479 5.72 -6.54 -11.17
CA SER A 479 6.44 -7.81 -11.34
C SER A 479 6.53 -8.29 -12.80
N SER A 480 5.58 -7.89 -13.64
CA SER A 480 5.50 -8.24 -15.06
C SER A 480 6.71 -7.80 -15.90
N VAL A 481 7.55 -6.88 -15.38
CA VAL A 481 8.81 -6.52 -16.02
C VAL A 481 9.91 -7.58 -15.86
N PHE A 482 9.71 -8.55 -14.98
CA PHE A 482 10.63 -9.65 -14.74
C PHE A 482 10.18 -10.89 -15.51
N GLN A 483 11.02 -11.42 -16.37
CA GLN A 483 10.77 -12.67 -17.11
C GLN A 483 11.64 -13.82 -16.62
N SER A 484 12.93 -13.53 -16.37
CA SER A 484 13.91 -14.49 -15.90
C SER A 484 15.14 -13.76 -15.39
N ASP A 485 16.01 -14.45 -14.67
CA ASP A 485 17.26 -13.87 -14.16
C ASP A 485 18.42 -13.92 -15.18
N GLU A 486 18.10 -13.90 -16.49
CA GLU A 486 19.07 -13.86 -17.56
C GLU A 486 19.73 -12.48 -17.68
N GLY A 487 20.89 -12.33 -17.05
CA GLY A 487 21.57 -11.05 -16.84
C GLY A 487 21.87 -10.21 -18.08
N ILE A 488 21.92 -10.79 -19.30
CA ILE A 488 22.23 -10.04 -20.52
C ILE A 488 20.99 -9.27 -21.03
N THR A 489 19.85 -9.93 -21.08
CA THR A 489 18.60 -9.37 -21.62
C THR A 489 17.99 -8.30 -20.72
N ASN A 490 18.30 -8.31 -19.42
CA ASN A 490 17.77 -7.37 -18.43
C ASN A 490 18.69 -6.16 -18.17
N ARG A 491 19.83 -6.03 -18.86
CA ARG A 491 20.77 -4.90 -18.64
C ARG A 491 20.14 -3.53 -18.90
N ASP A 492 19.24 -3.45 -19.86
CA ASP A 492 18.54 -2.21 -20.19
C ASP A 492 17.57 -1.78 -19.08
N LEU A 493 17.13 -2.71 -18.25
CA LEU A 493 16.24 -2.47 -17.11
C LEU A 493 16.99 -2.03 -15.84
N ASN A 494 18.32 -1.99 -15.85
CA ASN A 494 19.12 -1.62 -14.68
C ASN A 494 18.65 -0.29 -14.05
N GLY A 495 18.48 -0.32 -12.71
CA GLY A 495 18.00 0.81 -11.91
C GLY A 495 16.47 0.90 -11.82
N ILE A 496 15.72 0.04 -12.52
CA ILE A 496 14.26 -0.05 -12.26
C ILE A 496 14.06 -0.79 -10.94
N GLN A 497 13.33 -0.14 -10.03
CA GLN A 497 12.83 -0.75 -8.80
C GLN A 497 11.47 -1.39 -9.11
N PHE A 498 11.26 -2.60 -8.65
CA PHE A 498 10.02 -3.31 -8.93
C PHE A 498 9.65 -4.25 -7.79
N VAL A 499 8.48 -4.85 -7.87
CA VAL A 499 7.99 -5.81 -6.89
C VAL A 499 8.06 -7.22 -7.48
N LEU A 500 8.34 -8.22 -6.64
CA LEU A 500 8.48 -9.59 -7.10
C LEU A 500 7.94 -10.58 -6.05
N PRO A 501 7.17 -11.60 -6.44
CA PRO A 501 6.74 -12.67 -5.53
C PRO A 501 7.96 -13.39 -4.93
N PRO A 502 7.91 -13.79 -3.64
CA PRO A 502 8.99 -14.56 -3.00
C PRO A 502 9.36 -15.83 -3.77
N SER A 503 8.37 -16.53 -4.32
CA SER A 503 8.57 -17.71 -5.16
C SER A 503 9.49 -17.44 -6.35
N ALA A 504 9.31 -16.31 -7.05
CA ALA A 504 10.13 -15.95 -8.20
C ALA A 504 11.57 -15.57 -7.86
N ILE A 505 11.85 -15.22 -6.59
CA ILE A 505 13.23 -14.95 -6.11
C ILE A 505 13.97 -16.24 -5.80
N ARG A 506 13.28 -17.27 -5.29
CA ARG A 506 13.87 -18.53 -4.83
C ARG A 506 14.08 -19.54 -5.95
N THR A 507 13.20 -19.56 -6.92
CA THR A 507 13.27 -20.53 -8.02
C THR A 507 14.02 -19.95 -9.21
N THR A 508 15.16 -20.55 -9.52
CA THR A 508 15.86 -20.38 -10.80
C THR A 508 15.23 -21.24 -11.91
N THR A 509 14.25 -22.06 -11.55
CA THR A 509 13.57 -23.00 -12.46
C THR A 509 12.14 -22.51 -12.75
N THR A 510 11.76 -22.52 -14.01
CA THR A 510 10.46 -22.10 -14.58
C THR A 510 9.27 -22.99 -14.18
N ASP A 511 9.47 -23.99 -13.31
CA ASP A 511 8.47 -25.04 -13.08
C ASP A 511 7.38 -24.67 -12.06
N SER A 512 7.60 -23.65 -11.21
CA SER A 512 6.57 -23.20 -10.27
C SER A 512 5.82 -21.99 -10.84
N THR A 513 4.59 -22.19 -11.28
CA THR A 513 3.72 -21.11 -11.74
C THR A 513 3.19 -20.27 -10.58
N LEU A 514 2.74 -19.04 -10.83
CA LEU A 514 2.04 -18.22 -9.82
C LEU A 514 0.77 -18.89 -9.29
N LEU A 515 0.11 -19.74 -10.09
CA LEU A 515 -1.06 -20.50 -9.65
C LEU A 515 -0.68 -21.61 -8.67
N HIS A 516 0.48 -22.24 -8.86
CA HIS A 516 1.02 -23.18 -7.90
C HIS A 516 1.33 -22.48 -6.56
N ALA A 517 2.05 -21.35 -6.61
CA ALA A 517 2.34 -20.52 -5.45
C ALA A 517 1.05 -20.07 -4.71
N LEU A 518 0.01 -19.69 -5.47
CA LEU A 518 -1.31 -19.37 -4.93
C LEU A 518 -1.92 -20.56 -4.17
N GLY A 519 -1.77 -21.76 -4.70
CA GLY A 519 -2.23 -23.00 -4.04
C GLY A 519 -1.50 -23.27 -2.72
N VAL A 520 -0.17 -23.11 -2.69
CA VAL A 520 0.63 -23.24 -1.46
C VAL A 520 0.17 -22.25 -0.40
N ASP A 521 -0.02 -20.98 -0.78
CA ASP A 521 -0.49 -19.94 0.12
C ASP A 521 -1.91 -20.16 0.61
N ALA A 522 -2.79 -20.68 -0.25
CA ALA A 522 -4.15 -21.02 0.12
C ALA A 522 -4.18 -22.07 1.23
N ALA A 523 -3.33 -23.10 1.14
CA ALA A 523 -3.23 -24.13 2.18
C ALA A 523 -2.75 -23.56 3.53
N ALA A 524 -1.80 -22.61 3.51
CA ALA A 524 -1.34 -21.93 4.71
C ALA A 524 -2.43 -21.03 5.31
N LEU A 525 -3.23 -20.36 4.47
CA LEU A 525 -4.33 -19.50 4.90
C LEU A 525 -5.48 -20.24 5.59
N VAL A 526 -5.69 -21.53 5.32
CA VAL A 526 -6.71 -22.34 5.98
C VAL A 526 -6.55 -22.30 7.51
N ASP A 527 -5.31 -22.49 8.00
CA ASP A 527 -5.01 -22.49 9.44
C ASP A 527 -5.19 -21.08 10.08
N HIS A 528 -5.21 -20.04 9.27
CA HIS A 528 -5.34 -18.65 9.70
C HIS A 528 -6.72 -18.04 9.40
N PHE A 529 -7.67 -18.83 8.90
CA PHE A 529 -8.96 -18.32 8.46
C PHE A 529 -9.75 -17.66 9.61
N ASP A 530 -9.81 -18.27 10.77
CA ASP A 530 -10.51 -17.73 11.94
C ASP A 530 -9.81 -16.50 12.53
N GLN A 531 -8.47 -16.45 12.44
CA GLN A 531 -7.68 -15.32 12.85
C GLN A 531 -8.05 -14.04 12.09
N ALA A 532 -8.41 -14.17 10.81
CA ALA A 532 -8.87 -13.09 9.97
C ALA A 532 -10.09 -12.34 10.50
N SER A 533 -10.89 -13.00 11.33
CA SER A 533 -12.09 -12.41 11.94
C SER A 533 -11.77 -11.48 13.11
N THR A 534 -10.65 -11.68 13.78
CA THR A 534 -10.28 -10.99 15.02
C THR A 534 -9.18 -9.94 14.84
N THR A 535 -8.34 -10.07 13.79
CA THR A 535 -7.15 -9.23 13.63
C THR A 535 -7.08 -8.62 12.25
N ARG A 536 -6.98 -7.29 12.19
CA ARG A 536 -6.67 -6.58 10.94
C ARG A 536 -5.15 -6.49 10.79
N GLY A 537 -4.61 -6.92 9.66
CA GLY A 537 -3.23 -6.64 9.29
C GLY A 537 -2.19 -7.69 9.69
N THR A 538 -2.57 -8.80 10.34
CA THR A 538 -1.62 -9.89 10.60
C THR A 538 -1.08 -10.42 9.28
N LEU A 539 0.26 -10.47 9.15
CA LEU A 539 0.92 -10.96 7.95
C LEU A 539 1.20 -12.46 8.04
N ILE A 540 0.82 -13.16 6.99
CA ILE A 540 1.16 -14.56 6.74
C ILE A 540 2.19 -14.58 5.63
N PHE A 541 3.34 -15.24 5.88
CA PHE A 541 4.44 -15.27 4.90
C PHE A 541 4.13 -16.30 3.82
N GLY A 542 3.81 -15.84 2.64
CA GLY A 542 3.42 -16.66 1.50
C GLY A 542 4.46 -16.70 0.38
N GLU A 543 4.18 -17.58 -0.58
CA GLU A 543 4.94 -17.74 -1.83
C GLU A 543 4.63 -16.64 -2.84
N THR A 544 3.38 -16.15 -2.83
CA THR A 544 2.93 -15.06 -3.72
C THR A 544 3.20 -13.67 -3.13
N GLY A 545 3.51 -13.58 -1.86
CA GLY A 545 3.77 -12.35 -1.12
C GLY A 545 3.54 -12.52 0.38
N ASP A 546 3.81 -11.49 1.16
CA ASP A 546 3.32 -11.42 2.52
C ASP A 546 1.82 -11.11 2.46
N LEU A 547 0.99 -11.97 3.05
CA LEU A 547 -0.47 -11.94 2.94
C LEU A 547 -1.08 -11.24 4.15
N SER A 548 -2.05 -10.38 3.92
CA SER A 548 -2.87 -9.75 4.97
C SER A 548 -4.33 -9.75 4.54
N ILE A 549 -5.25 -9.62 5.49
CA ILE A 549 -6.68 -9.65 5.20
C ILE A 549 -7.27 -8.27 5.49
N ASP A 550 -7.93 -7.68 4.48
CA ASP A 550 -8.55 -6.37 4.61
C ASP A 550 -9.93 -6.44 5.30
N SER A 551 -10.52 -5.27 5.56
CA SER A 551 -11.85 -5.18 6.22
C SER A 551 -13.00 -5.73 5.38
N GLN A 552 -12.75 -6.10 4.14
CA GLN A 552 -13.73 -6.65 3.21
C GLN A 552 -13.55 -8.16 2.99
N GLY A 553 -12.60 -8.80 3.66
CA GLY A 553 -12.31 -10.22 3.49
C GLY A 553 -11.46 -10.55 2.26
N ASN A 554 -10.81 -9.54 1.67
CA ASN A 554 -9.86 -9.80 0.60
C ASN A 554 -8.48 -10.05 1.17
N VAL A 555 -7.84 -11.11 0.71
CA VAL A 555 -6.43 -11.37 0.98
C VAL A 555 -5.60 -10.46 0.09
N ARG A 556 -4.87 -9.53 0.70
CA ARG A 556 -3.93 -8.62 0.07
C ARG A 556 -2.54 -9.22 0.06
N ARG A 557 -1.80 -9.01 -1.01
CA ARG A 557 -0.44 -9.51 -1.18
C ARG A 557 0.55 -8.35 -1.17
N ARG A 558 1.61 -8.48 -0.37
CA ARG A 558 2.74 -7.57 -0.40
C ARG A 558 3.99 -8.31 -0.91
N LEU A 559 4.41 -7.97 -2.12
CA LEU A 559 5.54 -8.58 -2.80
C LEU A 559 6.87 -8.04 -2.23
N LYS A 560 7.98 -8.69 -2.54
CA LYS A 560 9.31 -8.20 -2.16
C LYS A 560 9.76 -7.08 -3.09
N SER A 561 10.29 -6.02 -2.50
CA SER A 561 10.87 -4.91 -3.26
C SER A 561 12.26 -5.30 -3.75
N VAL A 562 12.49 -5.14 -5.04
CA VAL A 562 13.74 -5.51 -5.72
C VAL A 562 14.16 -4.43 -6.72
N VAL A 563 15.42 -4.46 -7.11
CA VAL A 563 15.98 -3.58 -8.15
C VAL A 563 16.77 -4.40 -9.17
N PHE A 564 16.69 -4.04 -10.43
CA PHE A 564 17.60 -4.58 -11.43
C PHE A 564 19.00 -4.00 -11.24
N ALA A 565 19.96 -4.85 -10.90
CA ALA A 565 21.38 -4.53 -10.79
C ALA A 565 22.20 -5.55 -11.60
N GLN A 566 22.96 -5.07 -12.58
CA GLN A 566 23.74 -5.91 -13.51
C GLN A 566 22.86 -6.95 -14.25
N GLY A 567 21.61 -6.58 -14.57
CA GLY A 567 20.64 -7.44 -15.23
C GLY A 567 19.97 -8.50 -14.34
N ARG A 568 20.21 -8.48 -13.04
CA ARG A 568 19.64 -9.41 -12.06
C ARG A 568 18.76 -8.70 -11.04
N ALA A 569 17.72 -9.38 -10.57
CA ALA A 569 16.90 -8.90 -9.46
C ALA A 569 17.69 -8.99 -8.13
N ARG A 570 17.75 -7.89 -7.40
CA ARG A 570 18.36 -7.77 -6.07
C ARG A 570 17.38 -7.19 -5.08
N SER A 571 17.26 -7.76 -3.89
CA SER A 571 16.44 -7.18 -2.81
C SER A 571 16.95 -5.79 -2.40
N ILE A 572 16.03 -4.89 -2.14
CA ILE A 572 16.29 -3.54 -1.64
C ILE A 572 16.14 -3.53 -0.12
#